data_dbedcb428ae1e48223a6a6a0cc4384ef
#
_entry.id   dbedcb428ae1e48223a6a6a0cc4384ef
#
_cell.length_a   1.000
_cell.length_b   1.000
_cell.length_c   1.000
_cell.angle_alpha   90.00
_cell.angle_beta   90.00
_cell.angle_gamma   90.00
#
_symmetry.space_group_name_H-M   'P 1'
#
loop_
_entity.id
_entity.type
_entity.pdbx_description
1 polymer ?
#
loop_
_entity_poly.entity_id
_entity_poly.type
_entity_poly.pdbx_seq_one_letter_code
_entity_poly.pdbx_strand_id
1 'polypeptide(L)'
;MAAKNYDMEVLFKALADRTRLRLIHLMGDDEVCVCFFVEVLRTNQPKISRHLAYLRRAGVVSARREGKWMHYRLAEPPNEHAASVFREVRAWLAQDTEMQRDRTRLQRVCCAPQPPIQLRGAPRPTSLKEQDGRRKDERRKNDYST
;
A
#
# COMPACT_ATOMS: atom_id res chain seq x y z
N MET A 1 26.45 -18.53 -10.41
CA MET A 1 25.56 -17.41 -10.74
C MET A 1 26.11 -16.14 -10.13
N ALA A 2 26.49 -15.20 -10.95
CA ALA A 2 26.86 -13.89 -10.45
C ALA A 2 25.59 -13.22 -9.91
N ALA A 3 25.50 -13.04 -8.59
CA ALA A 3 24.52 -12.14 -8.03
C ALA A 3 24.74 -10.76 -8.67
N LYS A 4 23.76 -10.24 -9.39
CA LYS A 4 23.81 -8.85 -9.85
C LYS A 4 24.06 -7.99 -8.61
N ASN A 5 25.10 -7.18 -8.64
CA ASN A 5 25.36 -6.22 -7.57
C ASN A 5 24.11 -5.35 -7.39
N TYR A 6 23.46 -5.49 -6.26
CA TYR A 6 22.33 -4.64 -5.89
C TYR A 6 22.86 -3.22 -5.64
N ASP A 7 22.27 -2.25 -6.31
CA ASP A 7 22.68 -0.86 -6.16
C ASP A 7 22.09 -0.26 -4.87
N MET A 8 22.95 -0.13 -3.89
CA MET A 8 22.63 0.45 -2.58
C MET A 8 22.05 1.86 -2.69
N GLU A 9 22.59 2.68 -3.57
CA GLU A 9 22.15 4.07 -3.73
C GLU A 9 20.73 4.15 -4.27
N VAL A 10 20.33 3.24 -5.14
CA VAL A 10 18.96 3.16 -5.66
C VAL A 10 17.97 2.91 -4.53
N LEU A 11 18.30 2.03 -3.58
CA LEU A 11 17.47 1.79 -2.41
C LEU A 11 17.33 3.06 -1.56
N PHE A 12 18.43 3.69 -1.20
CA PHE A 12 18.38 4.87 -0.33
C PHE A 12 17.72 6.07 -1.00
N LYS A 13 17.91 6.26 -2.29
CA LYS A 13 17.17 7.29 -3.06
C LYS A 13 15.66 7.01 -3.07
N ALA A 14 15.27 5.75 -3.24
CA ALA A 14 13.87 5.37 -3.19
C ALA A 14 13.24 5.64 -1.81
N LEU A 15 13.97 5.44 -0.73
CA LEU A 15 13.51 5.66 0.63
C LEU A 15 13.61 7.12 1.10
N ALA A 16 14.37 7.96 0.42
CA ALA A 16 14.64 9.34 0.83
C ALA A 16 13.57 10.34 0.33
N ASP A 17 12.31 9.95 0.40
CA ASP A 17 11.18 10.81 0.00
C ASP A 17 9.95 10.47 0.85
N ARG A 18 9.33 11.51 1.42
CA ARG A 18 8.19 11.33 2.32
C ARG A 18 7.00 10.64 1.64
N THR A 19 6.69 11.01 0.41
CA THR A 19 5.58 10.40 -0.34
C THR A 19 5.84 8.91 -0.60
N ARG A 20 7.07 8.54 -0.95
CA ARG A 20 7.44 7.14 -1.15
C ARG A 20 7.35 6.33 0.13
N LEU A 21 7.75 6.88 1.26
CA LEU A 21 7.60 6.24 2.57
C LEU A 21 6.12 6.04 2.93
N ARG A 22 5.28 7.01 2.65
CA ARG A 22 3.82 6.90 2.85
C ARG A 22 3.21 5.79 1.99
N LEU A 23 3.62 5.67 0.73
CA LEU A 23 3.19 4.59 -0.15
C LEU A 23 3.59 3.21 0.37
N ILE A 24 4.82 3.07 0.84
CA ILE A 24 5.31 1.83 1.45
C ILE A 24 4.43 1.43 2.64
N HIS A 25 4.14 2.35 3.51
CA HIS A 25 3.31 2.07 4.68
C HIS A 25 1.87 1.71 4.31
N LEU A 26 1.28 2.41 3.33
CA LEU A 26 -0.07 2.12 2.84
C LEU A 26 -0.21 0.73 2.22
N MET A 27 0.80 0.27 1.50
CA MET A 27 0.80 -1.09 0.97
C MET A 27 0.87 -2.13 2.09
N GLY A 28 1.77 -1.98 3.04
CA GLY A 28 1.90 -2.92 4.15
C GLY A 28 2.01 -4.36 3.63
N ASP A 29 1.11 -5.23 4.08
CA ASP A 29 1.00 -6.63 3.64
C ASP A 29 -0.05 -6.84 2.53
N ASP A 30 -0.60 -5.76 2.02
CA ASP A 30 -1.68 -5.77 1.04
C ASP A 30 -1.21 -5.49 -0.39
N GLU A 31 -2.01 -5.94 -1.34
CA GLU A 31 -2.02 -5.42 -2.69
C GLU A 31 -3.05 -4.29 -2.77
N VAL A 32 -2.62 -3.12 -3.25
CA VAL A 32 -3.43 -1.90 -3.26
C VAL A 32 -3.50 -1.32 -4.68
N CYS A 33 -4.71 -1.02 -5.14
CA CYS A 33 -4.92 -0.32 -6.41
C CYS A 33 -4.41 1.12 -6.34
N VAL A 34 -3.77 1.60 -7.40
CA VAL A 34 -3.20 2.95 -7.49
C VAL A 34 -4.20 4.06 -7.18
N CYS A 35 -5.46 3.89 -7.52
CA CYS A 35 -6.51 4.87 -7.27
C CYS A 35 -6.70 5.20 -5.78
N PHE A 36 -6.47 4.24 -4.88
CA PHE A 36 -6.51 4.48 -3.45
C PHE A 36 -5.36 5.37 -2.98
N PHE A 37 -4.17 5.22 -3.55
CA PHE A 37 -3.04 6.11 -3.24
C PHE A 37 -3.32 7.55 -3.63
N VAL A 38 -3.89 7.75 -4.80
CA VAL A 38 -4.27 9.08 -5.30
C VAL A 38 -5.25 9.76 -4.35
N GLU A 39 -6.25 9.02 -3.90
CA GLU A 39 -7.29 9.52 -2.98
C GLU A 39 -6.73 9.82 -1.59
N VAL A 40 -6.00 8.87 -1.00
CA VAL A 40 -5.47 9.00 0.38
C VAL A 40 -4.41 10.11 0.46
N LEU A 41 -3.51 10.19 -0.51
CA LEU A 41 -2.43 11.16 -0.54
C LEU A 41 -2.84 12.51 -1.13
N ARG A 42 -4.08 12.61 -1.65
CA ARG A 42 -4.64 13.83 -2.24
C ARG A 42 -3.73 14.46 -3.30
N THR A 43 -3.32 13.64 -4.23
CA THR A 43 -2.45 14.01 -5.33
C THR A 43 -3.00 13.48 -6.66
N ASN A 44 -2.19 13.39 -7.69
CA ASN A 44 -2.61 12.86 -8.99
C ASN A 44 -1.85 11.58 -9.36
N GLN A 45 -2.42 10.81 -10.28
CA GLN A 45 -1.85 9.53 -10.70
C GLN A 45 -0.46 9.65 -11.33
N PRO A 46 -0.11 10.64 -12.18
CA PRO A 46 1.24 10.77 -12.71
C PRO A 46 2.32 10.92 -11.65
N LYS A 47 2.06 11.67 -10.58
CA LYS A 47 3.00 11.82 -9.46
C LYS A 47 3.18 10.51 -8.70
N ILE A 48 2.08 9.84 -8.38
CA ILE A 48 2.11 8.53 -7.71
C ILE A 48 2.85 7.50 -8.56
N SER A 49 2.56 7.43 -9.85
CA SER A 49 3.23 6.49 -10.78
C SER A 49 4.74 6.71 -10.84
N ARG A 50 5.20 7.95 -10.79
CA ARG A 50 6.64 8.27 -10.74
C ARG A 50 7.29 7.76 -9.44
N HIS A 51 6.66 8.00 -8.31
CA HIS A 51 7.16 7.50 -7.02
C HIS A 51 7.18 5.97 -6.96
N LEU A 52 6.15 5.31 -7.46
CA LEU A 52 6.10 3.85 -7.56
C LEU A 52 7.17 3.28 -8.49
N ALA A 53 7.52 4.00 -9.57
CA ALA A 53 8.61 3.61 -10.46
C ALA A 53 9.98 3.60 -9.77
N TYR A 54 10.26 4.58 -8.91
CA TYR A 54 11.46 4.57 -8.06
C TYR A 54 11.51 3.36 -7.13
N LEU A 55 10.39 3.06 -6.48
CA LEU A 55 10.27 1.91 -5.58
C LEU A 55 10.42 0.57 -6.31
N ARG A 56 9.85 0.46 -7.51
CA ARG A 56 10.02 -0.74 -8.36
C ARG A 56 11.47 -0.93 -8.78
N ARG A 57 12.16 0.13 -9.17
CA ARG A 57 13.59 0.08 -9.54
C ARG A 57 14.45 -0.40 -8.38
N ALA A 58 14.11 -0.02 -7.15
CA ALA A 58 14.79 -0.50 -5.95
C ALA A 58 14.42 -1.94 -5.56
N GLY A 59 13.45 -2.55 -6.24
CA GLY A 59 13.01 -3.91 -5.97
C GLY A 59 12.15 -4.08 -4.72
N VAL A 60 11.61 -3.00 -4.16
CA VAL A 60 10.79 -3.03 -2.95
C VAL A 60 9.28 -3.01 -3.22
N VAL A 61 8.89 -2.85 -4.47
CA VAL A 61 7.50 -2.85 -4.94
C VAL A 61 7.38 -3.67 -6.22
N SER A 62 6.31 -4.43 -6.33
CA SER A 62 5.87 -5.08 -7.56
C SER A 62 4.50 -4.58 -8.00
N ALA A 63 4.21 -4.70 -9.29
CA ALA A 63 2.95 -4.25 -9.88
C ALA A 63 2.27 -5.38 -10.63
N ARG A 64 0.94 -5.41 -10.60
CA ARG A 64 0.09 -6.33 -11.33
C ARG A 64 -1.05 -5.57 -12.00
N ARG A 65 -1.33 -5.90 -13.26
CA ARG A 65 -2.46 -5.35 -13.98
C ARG A 65 -3.66 -6.30 -13.92
N GLU A 66 -4.83 -5.73 -13.64
CA GLU A 66 -6.12 -6.42 -13.68
C GLU A 66 -7.12 -5.55 -14.44
N GLY A 67 -7.34 -5.84 -15.73
CA GLY A 67 -8.15 -4.99 -16.60
C GLY A 67 -7.59 -3.56 -16.67
N LYS A 68 -8.39 -2.58 -16.27
CA LYS A 68 -8.02 -1.17 -16.18
C LYS A 68 -7.32 -0.80 -14.86
N TRP A 69 -7.26 -1.73 -13.88
CA TRP A 69 -6.73 -1.49 -12.56
C TRP A 69 -5.27 -1.91 -12.45
N MET A 70 -4.43 -1.02 -11.89
CA MET A 70 -3.05 -1.34 -11.52
C MET A 70 -2.96 -1.53 -10.02
N HIS A 71 -2.46 -2.69 -9.62
CA HIS A 71 -2.23 -3.06 -8.24
C HIS A 71 -0.76 -3.04 -7.90
N TYR A 72 -0.43 -2.57 -6.72
CA TYR A 72 0.92 -2.52 -6.21
C TYR A 72 1.02 -3.19 -4.85
N ARG A 73 2.10 -3.92 -4.64
CA ARG A 73 2.40 -4.55 -3.36
C ARG A 73 3.88 -4.45 -3.04
N LEU A 74 4.21 -4.54 -1.77
CA LEU A 74 5.61 -4.59 -1.34
C LEU A 74 6.25 -5.91 -1.79
N ALA A 75 7.54 -5.82 -2.14
CA ALA A 75 8.40 -6.94 -2.45
C ALA A 75 9.68 -6.84 -1.63
N GLU A 76 10.33 -7.95 -1.36
CA GLU A 76 11.67 -7.90 -0.77
C GLU A 76 12.71 -7.59 -1.85
N PRO A 77 13.62 -6.64 -1.60
CA PRO A 77 14.72 -6.41 -2.52
C PRO A 77 15.61 -7.66 -2.62
N PRO A 78 16.24 -7.92 -3.79
CA PRO A 78 16.98 -9.17 -4.05
C PRO A 78 18.37 -9.23 -3.39
N ASN A 79 18.57 -8.47 -2.34
CA ASN A 79 19.81 -8.43 -1.55
C ASN A 79 19.45 -8.55 -0.09
N GLU A 80 20.14 -9.44 0.63
CA GLU A 80 19.83 -9.74 2.04
C GLU A 80 19.97 -8.51 2.96
N HIS A 81 21.02 -7.71 2.75
CA HIS A 81 21.22 -6.48 3.55
C HIS A 81 20.15 -5.43 3.22
N ALA A 82 19.84 -5.25 1.96
CA ALA A 82 18.76 -4.35 1.53
C ALA A 82 17.40 -4.79 2.10
N ALA A 83 17.11 -6.08 2.11
CA ALA A 83 15.91 -6.63 2.72
C ALA A 83 15.83 -6.34 4.22
N SER A 84 16.95 -6.47 4.94
CA SER A 84 17.04 -6.15 6.36
C SER A 84 16.80 -4.67 6.63
N VAL A 85 17.42 -3.80 5.86
CA VAL A 85 17.20 -2.33 5.96
C VAL A 85 15.72 -2.01 5.70
N PHE A 86 15.14 -2.61 4.67
CA PHE A 86 13.75 -2.35 4.29
C PHE A 86 12.77 -2.82 5.37
N ARG A 87 12.98 -3.98 5.98
CA ARG A 87 12.17 -4.45 7.11
C ARG A 87 12.22 -3.49 8.30
N GLU A 88 13.41 -2.99 8.62
CA GLU A 88 13.59 -2.03 9.71
C GLU A 88 12.91 -0.69 9.42
N VAL A 89 12.99 -0.20 8.18
CA VAL A 89 12.27 1.00 7.73
C VAL A 89 10.76 0.80 7.89
N ARG A 90 10.22 -0.33 7.49
CA ARG A 90 8.78 -0.64 7.64
C ARG A 90 8.35 -0.62 9.12
N ALA A 91 9.14 -1.20 9.99
CA ALA A 91 8.88 -1.19 11.44
C ALA A 91 8.89 0.24 12.01
N TRP A 92 9.80 1.05 11.56
CA TRP A 92 9.90 2.46 11.95
C TRP A 92 8.67 3.26 11.45
N LEU A 93 8.29 3.10 10.21
CA LEU A 93 7.12 3.77 9.62
C LEU A 93 5.82 3.45 10.37
N ALA A 94 5.68 2.25 10.88
CA ALA A 94 4.50 1.84 11.64
C ALA A 94 4.29 2.66 12.93
N GLN A 95 5.33 3.31 13.44
CA GLN A 95 5.29 4.17 14.63
C GLN A 95 5.02 5.65 14.30
N ASP A 96 5.07 6.03 13.04
CA ASP A 96 4.89 7.42 12.60
C ASP A 96 3.40 7.79 12.59
N THR A 97 3.07 8.93 13.19
CA THR A 97 1.69 9.38 13.34
C THR A 97 1.01 9.69 12.00
N GLU A 98 1.73 10.30 11.05
CA GLU A 98 1.20 10.57 9.71
C GLU A 98 0.90 9.28 8.95
N MET A 99 1.77 8.29 9.07
CA MET A 99 1.57 6.97 8.45
C MET A 99 0.32 6.28 9.01
N GLN A 100 0.10 6.37 10.31
CA GLN A 100 -1.10 5.83 10.96
C GLN A 100 -2.37 6.55 10.49
N ARG A 101 -2.32 7.86 10.31
CA ARG A 101 -3.43 8.65 9.75
C ARG A 101 -3.74 8.26 8.31
N ASP A 102 -2.73 8.02 7.50
CA ASP A 102 -2.89 7.55 6.13
C ASP A 102 -3.61 6.19 6.10
N ARG A 103 -3.22 5.27 6.96
CA ARG A 103 -3.86 3.95 7.06
C ARG A 103 -5.33 4.07 7.46
N THR A 104 -5.63 4.91 8.43
CA THR A 104 -7.01 5.18 8.84
C THR A 104 -7.84 5.77 7.70
N ARG A 105 -7.26 6.70 6.93
CA ARG A 105 -7.92 7.28 5.76
C ARG A 105 -8.20 6.25 4.68
N LEU A 106 -7.24 5.37 4.40
CA LEU A 106 -7.43 4.26 3.47
C LEU A 106 -8.61 3.37 3.88
N GLN A 107 -8.70 3.01 5.15
CA GLN A 107 -9.82 2.23 5.68
C GLN A 107 -11.16 2.92 5.50
N ARG A 108 -11.24 4.22 5.75
CA ARG A 108 -12.47 5.02 5.54
C ARG A 108 -12.88 5.06 4.08
N VAL A 109 -11.95 5.35 3.19
CA VAL A 109 -12.21 5.47 1.74
C VAL A 109 -12.64 4.13 1.16
N CYS A 110 -11.97 3.05 1.54
CA CYS A 110 -12.25 1.69 1.09
C CYS A 110 -13.65 1.21 1.53
N CYS A 111 -14.12 1.61 2.74
CA CYS A 111 -15.35 1.13 3.36
C CYS A 111 -16.50 2.14 3.28
N ALA A 112 -16.33 3.25 2.58
CA ALA A 112 -17.37 4.26 2.41
C ALA A 112 -18.58 3.67 1.68
N PRO A 113 -19.84 3.94 2.12
CA PRO A 113 -21.04 3.49 1.43
C PRO A 113 -21.17 4.06 0.02
N GLN A 114 -20.67 5.28 -0.18
CA GLN A 114 -20.61 5.96 -1.48
C GLN A 114 -19.16 6.41 -1.72
N PRO A 115 -18.34 5.55 -2.30
CA PRO A 115 -16.96 5.92 -2.60
C PRO A 115 -16.91 7.01 -3.68
N PRO A 116 -15.85 7.84 -3.71
CA PRO A 116 -15.62 8.76 -4.81
C PRO A 116 -15.71 8.06 -6.17
N ILE A 117 -16.15 8.79 -7.20
CA ILE A 117 -16.39 8.22 -8.55
C ILE A 117 -15.16 7.46 -9.07
N GLN A 118 -13.96 7.98 -8.79
CA GLN A 118 -12.70 7.38 -9.21
C GLN A 118 -12.44 5.99 -8.58
N LEU A 119 -13.06 5.70 -7.44
CA LEU A 119 -12.88 4.46 -6.70
C LEU A 119 -14.01 3.45 -6.91
N ARG A 120 -15.06 3.82 -7.63
CA ARG A 120 -16.18 2.93 -7.88
C ARG A 120 -15.75 1.70 -8.68
N GLY A 121 -15.98 0.52 -8.12
CA GLY A 121 -15.55 -0.75 -8.69
C GLY A 121 -14.07 -1.08 -8.50
N ALA A 122 -13.29 -0.23 -7.85
CA ALA A 122 -11.88 -0.52 -7.55
C ALA A 122 -11.79 -1.69 -6.56
N PRO A 123 -10.93 -2.70 -6.83
CA PRO A 123 -10.71 -3.80 -5.91
C PRO A 123 -10.14 -3.30 -4.58
N ARG A 124 -10.77 -3.71 -3.47
CA ARG A 124 -10.33 -3.33 -2.13
C ARG A 124 -9.07 -4.08 -1.71
N PRO A 125 -8.20 -3.47 -0.90
CA PRO A 125 -7.09 -4.18 -0.27
C PRO A 125 -7.55 -5.41 0.50
N THR A 126 -6.76 -6.49 0.46
CA THR A 126 -7.15 -7.81 0.99
C THR A 126 -7.51 -7.77 2.46
N SER A 127 -6.69 -7.14 3.29
CA SER A 127 -6.91 -7.02 4.73
C SER A 127 -8.20 -6.28 5.09
N LEU A 128 -8.64 -5.35 4.24
CA LEU A 128 -9.85 -4.56 4.45
C LEU A 128 -11.11 -5.29 3.97
N LYS A 129 -10.98 -6.23 3.04
CA LYS A 129 -12.08 -7.14 2.65
C LYS A 129 -12.50 -8.04 3.81
N GLU A 130 -11.54 -8.57 4.54
CA GLU A 130 -11.78 -9.46 5.68
C GLU A 130 -12.50 -8.76 6.83
N GLN A 131 -12.20 -7.49 7.09
CA GLN A 131 -12.86 -6.71 8.13
C GLN A 131 -14.33 -6.43 7.82
N ASP A 132 -14.69 -6.23 6.56
CA ASP A 132 -16.08 -6.04 6.13
C ASP A 132 -16.90 -7.32 6.33
N GLY A 133 -16.33 -8.48 6.08
CA GLY A 133 -16.93 -9.80 6.36
C GLY A 133 -17.24 -10.01 7.85
N ARG A 134 -16.32 -9.70 8.74
CA ARG A 134 -16.49 -9.82 10.19
C ARG A 134 -17.59 -8.90 10.73
N ARG A 135 -17.66 -7.65 10.25
CA ARG A 135 -18.72 -6.70 10.66
C ARG A 135 -20.12 -7.16 10.24
N LYS A 136 -20.25 -7.83 9.11
CA LYS A 136 -21.54 -8.39 8.66
C LYS A 136 -21.98 -9.56 9.53
N ASP A 137 -21.05 -10.40 9.95
CA ASP A 137 -21.35 -11.54 10.83
C ASP A 137 -21.73 -11.10 12.25
N GLU A 138 -21.09 -10.05 12.78
CA GLU A 138 -21.43 -9.50 14.09
C GLU A 138 -22.83 -8.85 14.09
N ARG A 139 -23.21 -8.16 13.02
CA ARG A 139 -24.58 -7.61 12.88
C ARG A 139 -25.63 -8.69 12.80
N ARG A 140 -25.37 -9.79 12.09
CA ARG A 140 -26.30 -10.93 12.01
C ARG A 140 -26.50 -11.64 13.35
N LYS A 141 -25.44 -11.70 14.18
CA LYS A 141 -25.55 -12.31 15.53
C LYS A 141 -26.36 -11.46 16.50
N ASN A 142 -26.33 -10.13 16.35
CA ASN A 142 -27.11 -9.24 17.22
C ASN A 142 -28.61 -9.17 16.87
N ASP A 143 -29.00 -9.47 15.62
CA ASP A 143 -30.39 -9.48 15.20
C ASP A 143 -31.19 -10.71 15.69
N TYR A 144 -30.51 -11.73 16.22
CA TYR A 144 -31.14 -12.95 16.78
C TYR A 144 -31.17 -12.99 18.31
N SER A 145 -30.83 -11.90 18.99
CA SER A 145 -30.83 -11.79 20.46
C SER A 145 -31.93 -10.85 20.94
N THR A 146 -33.18 -11.14 20.60
CA THR A 146 -34.37 -10.57 21.25
C THR A 146 -35.38 -11.67 21.48
#